data_2f8a697b766bdd04f0902ec29b4d7a7e
#
_entry.id   2f8a697b766bdd04f0902ec29b4d7a7e
#
_cell.length_a   1.000
_cell.length_b   1.000
_cell.length_c   1.000
_cell.angle_alpha   90.00
_cell.angle_beta   90.00
_cell.angle_gamma   90.00
#
_symmetry.space_group_name_H-M   'P 1'
#
loop_
_entity.id
_entity.type
_entity.pdbx_description
1 polymer ?
#
loop_
_entity_poly.entity_id
_entity_poly.type
_entity_poly.pdbx_seq_one_letter_code
_entity_poly.pdbx_strand_id
1 'polypeptide(L)'
;MNQHCMNALRRIARGVALCALIVACGVAAWNARATAKEPTLKLYTDPEHVDADFQFQGEYVGAVSQPDGGKTRLGAQVRALGEGVFRTMFFAGGLPGEGWDGKTIVQKAPSTDDSTPEDAKLEGGKVVIDQVYKAVCDGRTLTGQTDAGVKFELARITRRSPTLGAKPPAGAIVLFDGSGTDQWQEGAKLTPQRWLIGGATTRRKFQDFTLHAEFMISYVPQTRTIWQRPNSGVYLQQRYEIQILDSFGIVMRQHDCGVLYAQVTPKINMCYPPLTWQTYDIDFTAARYDAAGKKTALGRCTVKLNGVTILDDVAIKGSTPGGIAESPQPAGVYLQEHGFPAFFQNVWIKLPSNQTVGRPML
;
A
#
# COMPACT_ATOMS: atom_id res chain seq x y z
N MET A 1 19.29 -57.29 43.42
CA MET A 1 19.05 -56.06 42.70
C MET A 1 17.72 -55.50 43.18
N ASN A 2 17.73 -54.34 43.83
CA ASN A 2 16.65 -53.89 44.71
C ASN A 2 15.46 -53.32 43.86
N GLN A 3 14.25 -53.65 44.26
CA GLN A 3 13.00 -53.29 43.58
C GLN A 3 12.85 -51.74 43.28
N HIS A 4 13.55 -50.93 44.10
CA HIS A 4 13.65 -49.47 43.87
C HIS A 4 14.42 -49.09 42.60
N CYS A 5 15.46 -49.85 42.24
CA CYS A 5 16.27 -49.64 41.05
C CYS A 5 15.48 -49.94 39.76
N MET A 6 14.63 -50.95 39.77
CA MET A 6 13.77 -51.31 38.63
C MET A 6 12.64 -50.31 38.38
N ASN A 7 12.10 -49.69 39.44
CA ASN A 7 11.07 -48.64 39.30
C ASN A 7 11.64 -47.32 38.81
N ALA A 8 12.87 -47.00 39.17
CA ALA A 8 13.57 -45.80 38.62
C ALA A 8 13.87 -45.93 37.10
N LEU A 9 14.34 -47.13 36.68
CA LEU A 9 14.59 -47.41 35.25
C LEU A 9 13.31 -47.39 34.41
N ARG A 10 12.19 -47.88 34.94
CA ARG A 10 10.87 -47.81 34.26
C ARG A 10 10.34 -46.37 34.12
N ARG A 11 10.61 -45.48 35.09
CA ARG A 11 10.25 -44.06 35.00
C ARG A 11 11.09 -43.31 33.99
N ILE A 12 12.39 -43.58 33.91
CA ILE A 12 13.30 -43.02 32.92
C ILE A 12 12.91 -43.46 31.50
N ALA A 13 12.64 -44.77 31.31
CA ALA A 13 12.22 -45.29 30.01
C ALA A 13 10.88 -44.68 29.51
N ARG A 14 9.92 -44.45 30.42
CA ARG A 14 8.65 -43.76 30.07
C ARG A 14 8.84 -42.27 29.76
N GLY A 15 9.73 -41.58 30.45
CA GLY A 15 10.08 -40.20 30.17
C GLY A 15 10.74 -40.00 28.80
N VAL A 16 11.68 -40.89 28.45
CA VAL A 16 12.37 -40.87 27.15
C VAL A 16 11.42 -41.20 26.01
N ALA A 17 10.50 -42.16 26.19
CA ALA A 17 9.49 -42.47 25.17
C ALA A 17 8.50 -41.33 24.94
N LEU A 18 8.10 -40.60 25.99
CA LEU A 18 7.21 -39.46 25.88
C LEU A 18 7.90 -38.27 25.19
N CYS A 19 9.16 -37.98 25.50
CA CYS A 19 9.94 -36.95 24.80
C CYS A 19 10.18 -37.29 23.31
N ALA A 20 10.43 -38.57 22.99
CA ALA A 20 10.59 -39.00 21.61
C ALA A 20 9.28 -38.87 20.80
N LEU A 21 8.12 -39.10 21.41
CA LEU A 21 6.83 -38.92 20.75
C LEU A 21 6.54 -37.43 20.50
N ILE A 22 6.85 -36.52 21.43
CA ILE A 22 6.65 -35.07 21.28
C ILE A 22 7.56 -34.52 20.19
N VAL A 23 8.81 -34.97 20.12
CA VAL A 23 9.76 -34.57 19.07
C VAL A 23 9.30 -35.12 17.71
N ALA A 24 8.85 -36.36 17.63
CA ALA A 24 8.36 -36.96 16.39
C ALA A 24 7.08 -36.25 15.88
N CYS A 25 6.15 -35.92 16.76
CA CYS A 25 4.97 -35.12 16.40
C CYS A 25 5.33 -33.68 15.97
N GLY A 26 6.31 -33.07 16.63
CA GLY A 26 6.80 -31.73 16.25
C GLY A 26 7.49 -31.71 14.87
N VAL A 27 8.32 -32.72 14.60
CA VAL A 27 9.00 -32.85 13.29
C VAL A 27 8.00 -33.24 12.19
N ALA A 28 7.00 -34.08 12.47
CA ALA A 28 5.94 -34.40 11.50
C ALA A 28 5.07 -33.19 11.18
N ALA A 29 4.72 -32.37 12.19
CA ALA A 29 3.99 -31.12 11.98
C ALA A 29 4.83 -30.05 11.24
N TRP A 30 6.13 -30.01 11.48
CA TRP A 30 7.07 -29.14 10.74
C TRP A 30 7.21 -29.58 9.28
N ASN A 31 7.38 -30.90 9.02
CA ASN A 31 7.48 -31.44 7.67
C ASN A 31 6.15 -31.34 6.90
N ALA A 32 5.01 -31.48 7.57
CA ALA A 32 3.70 -31.27 6.94
C ALA A 32 3.47 -29.80 6.52
N ARG A 33 4.03 -28.82 7.26
CA ARG A 33 4.04 -27.41 6.84
C ARG A 33 5.00 -27.14 5.68
N ALA A 34 6.11 -27.87 5.61
CA ALA A 34 7.11 -27.70 4.54
C ALA A 34 6.69 -28.27 3.18
N THR A 35 5.61 -29.09 3.11
CA THR A 35 5.11 -29.69 1.87
C THR A 35 3.86 -29.03 1.30
N ALA A 36 3.27 -28.07 2.00
CA ALA A 36 2.23 -27.23 1.40
C ALA A 36 2.89 -26.33 0.37
N LYS A 37 2.71 -26.65 -0.93
CA LYS A 37 3.13 -25.80 -2.04
C LYS A 37 2.52 -24.43 -1.80
N GLU A 38 3.37 -23.40 -1.64
CA GLU A 38 2.85 -22.03 -1.53
C GLU A 38 1.90 -21.75 -2.69
N PRO A 39 0.72 -21.18 -2.45
CA PRO A 39 -0.21 -20.87 -3.51
C PRO A 39 0.49 -19.97 -4.53
N THR A 40 0.45 -20.36 -5.79
CA THR A 40 1.00 -19.53 -6.87
C THR A 40 0.16 -18.26 -6.94
N LEU A 41 0.73 -17.13 -6.54
CA LEU A 41 0.06 -15.84 -6.58
C LEU A 41 -0.25 -15.47 -8.03
N LYS A 42 -1.50 -15.15 -8.32
CA LYS A 42 -1.92 -14.64 -9.63
C LYS A 42 -1.63 -13.15 -9.67
N LEU A 43 -0.87 -12.74 -10.68
CA LEU A 43 -0.48 -11.36 -10.93
C LEU A 43 -1.25 -10.83 -12.14
N TYR A 44 -1.90 -9.68 -11.96
CA TYR A 44 -2.58 -8.95 -13.02
C TYR A 44 -2.00 -7.54 -13.15
N THR A 45 -1.75 -7.13 -14.39
CA THR A 45 -1.18 -5.81 -14.73
C THR A 45 -2.07 -5.02 -15.68
N ASP A 46 -3.19 -5.61 -16.08
CA ASP A 46 -4.15 -5.05 -17.01
C ASP A 46 -5.57 -5.20 -16.44
N PRO A 47 -6.32 -4.10 -16.26
CA PRO A 47 -7.68 -4.15 -15.72
C PRO A 47 -8.70 -4.87 -16.64
N GLU A 48 -8.38 -5.06 -17.90
CA GLU A 48 -9.24 -5.81 -18.85
C GLU A 48 -9.05 -7.33 -18.72
N HIS A 49 -7.95 -7.78 -18.11
CA HIS A 49 -7.57 -9.19 -17.98
C HIS A 49 -7.33 -9.53 -16.49
N VAL A 50 -8.40 -9.52 -15.70
CA VAL A 50 -8.39 -9.80 -14.24
C VAL A 50 -9.27 -11.01 -13.91
N ASP A 51 -9.27 -11.43 -12.64
CA ASP A 51 -10.22 -12.46 -12.18
C ASP A 51 -11.65 -11.90 -12.00
N ALA A 52 -12.59 -12.81 -11.77
CA ALA A 52 -14.00 -12.46 -11.61
C ALA A 52 -14.27 -11.65 -10.32
N ASP A 53 -13.39 -11.71 -9.33
CA ASP A 53 -13.56 -11.02 -8.06
C ASP A 53 -13.31 -9.51 -8.20
N PHE A 54 -12.46 -9.11 -9.14
CA PHE A 54 -12.09 -7.72 -9.38
C PHE A 54 -13.30 -6.81 -9.66
N GLN A 55 -14.36 -7.32 -10.30
CA GLN A 55 -15.57 -6.55 -10.60
C GLN A 55 -16.30 -6.05 -9.34
N PHE A 56 -16.14 -6.72 -8.20
CA PHE A 56 -16.75 -6.31 -6.92
C PHE A 56 -15.83 -5.40 -6.11
N GLN A 57 -14.52 -5.49 -6.34
CA GLN A 57 -13.54 -4.64 -5.66
C GLN A 57 -13.75 -3.19 -6.06
N GLY A 58 -13.80 -2.31 -5.06
CA GLY A 58 -13.94 -0.88 -5.32
C GLY A 58 -14.55 -0.11 -4.16
N GLU A 59 -14.96 1.10 -4.48
CA GLU A 59 -15.51 2.06 -3.55
C GLU A 59 -17.00 2.29 -3.81
N TYR A 60 -17.76 2.37 -2.73
CA TYR A 60 -19.21 2.53 -2.75
C TYR A 60 -19.61 3.67 -1.82
N VAL A 61 -20.54 4.52 -2.25
CA VAL A 61 -20.97 5.70 -1.48
C VAL A 61 -22.47 5.88 -1.62
N GLY A 62 -23.12 6.27 -0.53
CA GLY A 62 -24.55 6.58 -0.50
C GLY A 62 -24.95 7.23 0.81
N ALA A 63 -26.23 7.19 1.11
CA ALA A 63 -26.80 7.75 2.31
C ALA A 63 -27.50 6.67 3.15
N VAL A 64 -27.40 6.84 4.46
CA VAL A 64 -28.18 6.09 5.47
C VAL A 64 -29.28 7.03 5.98
N SER A 65 -30.54 6.60 5.91
CA SER A 65 -31.65 7.35 6.49
C SER A 65 -31.69 7.12 8.00
N GLN A 66 -31.59 8.20 8.78
CA GLN A 66 -31.67 8.11 10.24
C GLN A 66 -33.11 8.01 10.72
N PRO A 67 -33.39 7.46 11.92
CA PRO A 67 -34.74 7.36 12.48
C PRO A 67 -35.47 8.70 12.63
N ASP A 68 -34.72 9.79 12.80
CA ASP A 68 -35.25 11.16 12.89
C ASP A 68 -35.55 11.80 11.51
N GLY A 69 -35.43 11.04 10.42
CA GLY A 69 -35.61 11.51 9.05
C GLY A 69 -34.36 12.20 8.43
N GLY A 70 -33.29 12.38 9.20
CA GLY A 70 -32.02 12.87 8.71
C GLY A 70 -31.36 11.85 7.78
N LYS A 71 -30.38 12.32 6.98
CA LYS A 71 -29.52 11.47 6.14
C LYS A 71 -28.08 11.69 6.50
N THR A 72 -27.34 10.61 6.75
CA THR A 72 -25.90 10.64 6.90
C THR A 72 -25.23 9.92 5.72
N ARG A 73 -24.08 10.42 5.29
CA ARG A 73 -23.30 9.77 4.23
C ARG A 73 -22.61 8.53 4.80
N LEU A 74 -22.53 7.48 4.00
CA LEU A 74 -21.80 6.25 4.30
C LEU A 74 -20.93 5.91 3.08
N GLY A 75 -19.67 5.59 3.34
CA GLY A 75 -18.75 5.01 2.35
C GLY A 75 -18.46 3.56 2.68
N ALA A 76 -18.09 2.78 1.66
CA ALA A 76 -17.55 1.45 1.84
C ALA A 76 -16.43 1.17 0.84
N GLN A 77 -15.45 0.37 1.28
CA GLN A 77 -14.42 -0.19 0.41
C GLN A 77 -14.53 -1.71 0.47
N VAL A 78 -14.74 -2.35 -0.68
CA VAL A 78 -14.78 -3.81 -0.85
C VAL A 78 -13.46 -4.23 -1.48
N ARG A 79 -12.68 -5.06 -0.79
CA ARG A 79 -11.40 -5.58 -1.23
C ARG A 79 -11.51 -7.06 -1.55
N ALA A 80 -11.13 -7.46 -2.75
CA ALA A 80 -11.02 -8.86 -3.13
C ALA A 80 -9.75 -9.49 -2.54
N LEU A 81 -9.89 -10.69 -1.98
CA LEU A 81 -8.81 -11.52 -1.45
C LEU A 81 -8.57 -12.77 -2.31
N GLY A 82 -9.27 -12.88 -3.44
CA GLY A 82 -9.22 -14.02 -4.37
C GLY A 82 -10.14 -15.17 -3.97
N GLU A 83 -10.46 -16.00 -4.96
CA GLU A 83 -11.25 -17.23 -4.78
C GLU A 83 -12.65 -16.97 -4.16
N GLY A 84 -13.27 -15.84 -4.53
CA GLY A 84 -14.59 -15.44 -4.04
C GLY A 84 -14.61 -14.96 -2.60
N VAL A 85 -13.47 -14.59 -2.05
CA VAL A 85 -13.32 -14.09 -0.68
C VAL A 85 -13.06 -12.60 -0.69
N PHE A 86 -13.71 -11.87 0.23
CA PHE A 86 -13.61 -10.41 0.30
C PHE A 86 -13.46 -9.93 1.73
N ARG A 87 -13.06 -8.67 1.83
CA ARG A 87 -13.08 -7.88 3.05
C ARG A 87 -13.75 -6.54 2.76
N THR A 88 -14.56 -6.07 3.72
CA THR A 88 -15.29 -4.83 3.56
C THR A 88 -15.07 -3.91 4.75
N MET A 89 -14.85 -2.64 4.48
CA MET A 89 -14.77 -1.58 5.48
C MET A 89 -15.85 -0.54 5.19
N PHE A 90 -16.58 -0.11 6.21
CA PHE A 90 -17.52 0.99 6.11
C PHE A 90 -16.99 2.22 6.86
N PHE A 91 -17.26 3.40 6.31
CA PHE A 91 -16.75 4.68 6.78
C PHE A 91 -17.90 5.65 7.03
N ALA A 92 -18.07 6.07 8.27
CA ALA A 92 -19.07 7.08 8.59
C ALA A 92 -18.73 8.43 7.98
N GLY A 93 -19.72 9.09 7.39
CA GLY A 93 -19.56 10.39 6.74
C GLY A 93 -19.13 10.33 5.27
N GLY A 94 -18.64 9.19 4.76
CA GLY A 94 -18.17 9.04 3.38
C GLY A 94 -16.86 8.28 3.29
N LEU A 95 -16.16 8.40 2.18
CA LEU A 95 -14.87 7.72 1.96
C LEU A 95 -13.69 8.52 2.53
N PRO A 96 -12.54 7.87 2.77
CA PRO A 96 -11.30 8.56 3.12
C PRO A 96 -10.97 9.69 2.13
N GLY A 97 -10.73 10.91 2.66
CA GLY A 97 -10.53 12.12 1.87
C GLY A 97 -11.79 12.71 1.24
N GLU A 98 -12.96 12.09 1.44
CA GLU A 98 -14.23 12.54 0.86
C GLU A 98 -15.40 12.35 1.87
N GLY A 99 -15.30 13.06 2.99
CA GLY A 99 -16.35 13.16 4.00
C GLY A 99 -16.24 12.17 5.15
N TRP A 100 -15.38 11.16 5.11
CA TRP A 100 -15.10 10.33 6.29
C TRP A 100 -14.66 11.19 7.47
N ASP A 101 -15.20 10.90 8.65
CA ASP A 101 -14.95 11.65 9.88
C ASP A 101 -13.51 11.48 10.46
N GLY A 102 -12.70 10.63 9.83
CA GLY A 102 -11.33 10.33 10.26
C GLY A 102 -11.23 9.39 11.47
N LYS A 103 -12.35 8.84 11.95
CA LYS A 103 -12.40 8.06 13.19
C LYS A 103 -13.22 6.78 13.06
N THR A 104 -14.43 6.88 12.54
CA THR A 104 -15.41 5.79 12.59
C THR A 104 -15.27 4.87 11.38
N ILE A 105 -14.74 3.68 11.62
CA ILE A 105 -14.65 2.57 10.67
C ILE A 105 -15.43 1.40 11.26
N VAL A 106 -16.37 0.84 10.48
CA VAL A 106 -17.11 -0.37 10.85
C VAL A 106 -16.57 -1.54 10.04
N GLN A 107 -16.07 -2.53 10.74
CA GLN A 107 -15.54 -3.79 10.20
C GLN A 107 -15.60 -4.90 11.25
N LYS A 108 -15.53 -6.16 10.85
CA LYS A 108 -15.69 -7.33 11.75
C LYS A 108 -14.63 -7.37 12.85
N ALA A 109 -13.41 -7.06 12.51
CA ALA A 109 -12.30 -6.89 13.45
C ALA A 109 -11.25 -5.96 12.84
N PRO A 110 -10.64 -5.05 13.63
CA PRO A 110 -9.49 -4.29 13.17
C PRO A 110 -8.36 -5.28 12.89
N SER A 111 -7.99 -5.39 11.63
CA SER A 111 -6.92 -6.28 11.20
C SER A 111 -5.59 -5.60 11.40
N THR A 112 -4.75 -6.16 12.25
CA THR A 112 -3.34 -5.78 12.34
C THR A 112 -2.49 -6.47 11.26
N ASP A 113 -3.05 -7.47 10.59
CA ASP A 113 -2.45 -8.19 9.47
C ASP A 113 -3.53 -8.72 8.50
N ASP A 114 -3.13 -9.39 7.44
CA ASP A 114 -4.04 -9.98 6.46
C ASP A 114 -4.65 -11.32 6.91
N SER A 115 -4.36 -11.76 8.14
CA SER A 115 -4.86 -13.01 8.73
C SER A 115 -6.25 -12.89 9.36
N THR A 116 -6.87 -11.69 9.33
CA THR A 116 -8.24 -11.52 9.85
C THR A 116 -9.21 -12.41 9.12
N PRO A 117 -10.20 -12.98 9.83
CA PRO A 117 -11.24 -13.78 9.22
C PRO A 117 -11.95 -13.02 8.09
N GLU A 118 -12.24 -13.74 7.04
CA GLU A 118 -13.06 -13.30 5.92
C GLU A 118 -14.40 -12.79 6.45
N ASP A 119 -14.84 -11.65 5.95
CA ASP A 119 -16.11 -11.06 6.35
C ASP A 119 -17.14 -11.02 5.22
N ALA A 120 -16.75 -11.47 4.01
CA ALA A 120 -17.62 -11.49 2.86
C ALA A 120 -17.22 -12.60 1.87
N LYS A 121 -18.20 -13.20 1.20
CA LYS A 121 -18.02 -14.29 0.22
C LYS A 121 -18.89 -14.11 -0.99
N LEU A 122 -18.41 -14.61 -2.13
CA LEU A 122 -19.19 -14.69 -3.36
C LEU A 122 -20.20 -15.84 -3.26
N GLU A 123 -21.47 -15.53 -3.28
CA GLU A 123 -22.57 -16.47 -3.22
C GLU A 123 -23.65 -16.08 -4.26
N GLY A 124 -24.03 -17.01 -5.12
CA GLY A 124 -25.07 -16.73 -6.15
C GLY A 124 -24.74 -15.54 -7.08
N GLY A 125 -23.45 -15.27 -7.35
CA GLY A 125 -23.04 -14.16 -8.21
C GLY A 125 -23.03 -12.79 -7.53
N LYS A 126 -23.15 -12.73 -6.21
CA LYS A 126 -23.09 -11.52 -5.41
C LYS A 126 -22.15 -11.72 -4.21
N VAL A 127 -21.53 -10.67 -3.74
CA VAL A 127 -20.74 -10.72 -2.51
C VAL A 127 -21.67 -10.49 -1.33
N VAL A 128 -21.81 -11.53 -0.51
CA VAL A 128 -22.59 -11.49 0.75
C VAL A 128 -21.63 -11.09 1.87
N ILE A 129 -21.95 -10.00 2.54
CA ILE A 129 -21.18 -9.40 3.64
C ILE A 129 -21.87 -9.72 4.95
N ASP A 130 -21.18 -10.46 5.82
CA ASP A 130 -21.66 -10.84 7.16
C ASP A 130 -20.70 -10.36 8.24
N GLN A 131 -20.83 -9.11 8.59
CA GLN A 131 -20.11 -8.46 9.68
C GLN A 131 -21.07 -7.63 10.54
N VAL A 132 -20.61 -6.57 11.24
CA VAL A 132 -21.45 -5.65 12.02
C VAL A 132 -22.60 -5.10 11.17
N TYR A 133 -22.29 -4.63 9.95
CA TYR A 133 -23.30 -4.34 8.93
C TYR A 133 -23.49 -5.57 8.04
N LYS A 134 -24.74 -5.88 7.72
CA LYS A 134 -25.08 -6.97 6.79
C LYS A 134 -25.46 -6.39 5.45
N ALA A 135 -24.81 -6.86 4.38
CA ALA A 135 -25.02 -6.28 3.06
C ALA A 135 -24.79 -7.29 1.94
N VAL A 136 -25.25 -6.93 0.75
CA VAL A 136 -25.00 -7.64 -0.49
C VAL A 136 -24.48 -6.67 -1.52
N CYS A 137 -23.40 -7.04 -2.20
CA CYS A 137 -22.80 -6.27 -3.29
C CYS A 137 -22.95 -7.03 -4.62
N ASP A 138 -23.50 -6.38 -5.63
CA ASP A 138 -23.64 -6.93 -6.99
C ASP A 138 -22.57 -6.38 -7.97
N GLY A 139 -21.61 -5.66 -7.46
CA GLY A 139 -20.55 -5.01 -8.24
C GLY A 139 -20.91 -3.60 -8.72
N ARG A 140 -22.18 -3.20 -8.68
CA ARG A 140 -22.67 -1.84 -9.02
C ARG A 140 -23.21 -1.13 -7.79
N THR A 141 -23.90 -1.88 -6.94
CA THR A 141 -24.57 -1.39 -5.74
C THR A 141 -24.20 -2.26 -4.56
N LEU A 142 -24.12 -1.66 -3.40
CA LEU A 142 -23.99 -2.34 -2.11
C LEU A 142 -25.19 -1.97 -1.27
N THR A 143 -26.08 -2.93 -1.05
CA THR A 143 -27.32 -2.74 -0.29
C THR A 143 -27.30 -3.52 1.00
N GLY A 144 -27.79 -2.95 2.08
CA GLY A 144 -27.74 -3.61 3.37
C GLY A 144 -28.44 -2.87 4.49
N GLN A 145 -28.07 -3.25 5.70
CA GLN A 145 -28.55 -2.63 6.93
C GLN A 145 -27.43 -2.52 7.95
N THR A 146 -27.52 -1.47 8.77
CA THR A 146 -26.64 -1.27 9.93
C THR A 146 -26.99 -2.27 11.04
N ASP A 147 -26.20 -2.31 12.10
CA ASP A 147 -26.48 -3.03 13.34
C ASP A 147 -27.81 -2.63 14.01
N ALA A 148 -28.22 -1.36 13.84
CA ALA A 148 -29.54 -0.85 14.29
C ALA A 148 -30.67 -1.19 13.30
N GLY A 149 -30.45 -1.95 12.24
CA GLY A 149 -31.46 -2.33 11.24
C GLY A 149 -31.80 -1.23 10.24
N VAL A 150 -31.09 -0.12 10.23
CA VAL A 150 -31.31 0.99 9.28
C VAL A 150 -30.78 0.60 7.90
N LYS A 151 -31.64 0.64 6.89
CA LYS A 151 -31.31 0.27 5.52
C LYS A 151 -30.43 1.32 4.86
N PHE A 152 -29.53 0.86 3.97
CA PHE A 152 -28.71 1.71 3.12
C PHE A 152 -28.55 1.12 1.72
N GLU A 153 -28.27 2.01 0.78
CA GLU A 153 -27.89 1.69 -0.57
C GLU A 153 -26.70 2.59 -0.97
N LEU A 154 -25.60 1.97 -1.37
CA LEU A 154 -24.37 2.65 -1.78
C LEU A 154 -24.11 2.32 -3.24
N ALA A 155 -23.97 3.35 -4.08
CA ALA A 155 -23.59 3.18 -5.47
C ALA A 155 -22.07 3.06 -5.60
N ARG A 156 -21.61 2.20 -6.52
CA ARG A 156 -20.20 2.13 -6.87
C ARG A 156 -19.73 3.43 -7.50
N ILE A 157 -18.56 3.90 -7.09
CA ILE A 157 -17.90 5.04 -7.70
C ILE A 157 -16.48 4.67 -8.11
N THR A 158 -15.93 5.43 -9.06
CA THR A 158 -14.51 5.38 -9.42
C THR A 158 -13.94 6.76 -9.19
N ARG A 159 -13.10 6.89 -8.19
CA ARG A 159 -12.37 8.14 -7.92
C ARG A 159 -11.17 8.26 -8.86
N ARG A 160 -10.89 9.48 -9.24
CA ARG A 160 -9.70 9.85 -9.99
C ARG A 160 -8.96 10.93 -9.22
N SER A 161 -7.64 10.82 -9.15
CA SER A 161 -6.84 11.90 -8.56
C SER A 161 -7.06 13.23 -9.30
N PRO A 162 -7.27 14.34 -8.59
CA PRO A 162 -7.43 15.64 -9.22
C PRO A 162 -6.16 16.13 -9.93
N THR A 163 -5.00 15.55 -9.60
CA THR A 163 -3.71 15.90 -10.24
C THR A 163 -3.29 14.88 -11.30
N LEU A 164 -4.10 13.84 -11.59
CA LEU A 164 -3.82 12.88 -12.65
C LEU A 164 -3.88 13.57 -14.03
N GLY A 165 -2.79 13.49 -14.79
CA GLY A 165 -2.60 14.20 -16.05
C GLY A 165 -2.16 15.66 -15.87
N ALA A 166 -1.70 16.05 -14.68
CA ALA A 166 -1.21 17.41 -14.44
C ALA A 166 -0.03 17.73 -15.34
N LYS A 167 -0.15 18.83 -16.08
CA LYS A 167 0.92 19.29 -16.97
C LYS A 167 2.12 19.78 -16.16
N PRO A 168 3.35 19.49 -16.59
CA PRO A 168 4.54 20.05 -15.96
C PRO A 168 4.46 21.58 -15.97
N PRO A 169 4.65 22.26 -14.82
CA PRO A 169 4.63 23.72 -14.78
C PRO A 169 5.84 24.32 -15.51
N ALA A 170 5.77 25.59 -15.88
CA ALA A 170 6.86 26.28 -16.59
C ALA A 170 8.20 26.10 -15.83
N GLY A 171 9.25 25.68 -16.54
CA GLY A 171 10.57 25.39 -16.02
C GLY A 171 10.68 24.09 -15.21
N ALA A 172 9.68 23.22 -15.25
CA ALA A 172 9.82 21.86 -14.74
C ALA A 172 10.73 21.02 -15.64
N ILE A 173 11.38 20.05 -15.04
CA ILE A 173 12.19 19.03 -15.71
C ILE A 173 11.30 17.80 -15.86
N VAL A 174 10.93 17.48 -17.11
CA VAL A 174 10.20 16.27 -17.42
C VAL A 174 11.16 15.09 -17.31
N LEU A 175 10.90 14.19 -16.37
CA LEU A 175 11.68 12.97 -16.18
C LEU A 175 11.12 11.83 -17.00
N PHE A 176 9.80 11.79 -17.16
CA PHE A 176 9.13 10.76 -17.96
C PHE A 176 7.75 11.24 -18.45
N ASP A 177 7.54 11.13 -19.76
CA ASP A 177 6.28 11.46 -20.46
C ASP A 177 5.83 10.37 -21.44
N GLY A 178 6.47 9.18 -21.36
CA GLY A 178 6.25 8.08 -22.29
C GLY A 178 7.14 8.12 -23.54
N SER A 179 7.92 9.17 -23.80
CA SER A 179 8.74 9.30 -25.01
C SER A 179 10.00 8.42 -24.98
N GLY A 180 10.62 8.27 -23.81
CA GLY A 180 11.84 7.46 -23.66
C GLY A 180 12.38 7.39 -22.25
N THR A 181 13.54 6.78 -22.08
CA THR A 181 14.21 6.58 -20.78
C THR A 181 15.49 7.42 -20.61
N ASP A 182 15.71 8.46 -21.43
CA ASP A 182 16.95 9.24 -21.46
C ASP A 182 17.27 9.95 -20.15
N GLN A 183 16.25 10.29 -19.35
CA GLN A 183 16.41 10.90 -18.04
C GLN A 183 16.78 9.88 -16.92
N TRP A 184 16.73 8.59 -17.25
CA TRP A 184 16.98 7.49 -16.32
C TRP A 184 18.31 6.83 -16.57
N GLN A 185 18.87 6.20 -15.55
CA GLN A 185 20.09 5.41 -15.68
C GLN A 185 19.85 4.21 -16.61
N GLU A 186 20.93 3.61 -17.05
CA GLU A 186 20.89 2.40 -17.87
C GLU A 186 20.10 1.28 -17.16
N GLY A 187 19.34 0.51 -17.94
CA GLY A 187 18.50 -0.56 -17.41
C GLY A 187 17.03 -0.17 -17.15
N ALA A 188 16.65 1.11 -17.22
CA ALA A 188 15.26 1.53 -17.14
C ALA A 188 14.43 0.91 -18.30
N LYS A 189 13.25 0.36 -17.97
CA LYS A 189 12.41 -0.42 -18.89
C LYS A 189 11.04 0.19 -19.07
N LEU A 190 10.48 0.01 -20.26
CA LEU A 190 9.11 0.42 -20.60
C LEU A 190 8.24 -0.81 -20.88
N THR A 191 6.96 -0.70 -20.55
CA THR A 191 5.94 -1.64 -21.03
C THR A 191 5.61 -1.36 -22.52
N PRO A 192 4.90 -2.28 -23.21
CA PRO A 192 4.35 -2.01 -24.55
C PRO A 192 3.45 -0.76 -24.60
N GLN A 193 2.73 -0.45 -23.51
CA GLN A 193 1.90 0.75 -23.36
C GLN A 193 2.73 2.02 -23.10
N ARG A 194 4.07 1.89 -23.07
CA ARG A 194 5.03 2.96 -22.80
C ARG A 194 4.94 3.53 -21.38
N TRP A 195 4.63 2.71 -20.41
CA TRP A 195 4.77 3.02 -18.98
C TRP A 195 6.17 2.65 -18.50
N LEU A 196 6.76 3.48 -17.65
CA LEU A 196 8.04 3.17 -17.01
C LEU A 196 7.80 2.13 -15.92
N ILE A 197 8.62 1.07 -15.93
CA ILE A 197 8.58 0.02 -14.90
C ILE A 197 9.48 0.44 -13.73
N GLY A 198 9.10 0.12 -12.50
CA GLY A 198 9.95 0.29 -11.31
C GLY A 198 11.34 -0.31 -11.49
N GLY A 199 12.31 0.13 -10.70
CA GLY A 199 13.73 -0.18 -10.84
C GLY A 199 14.51 0.93 -11.57
N ALA A 200 13.95 2.14 -11.68
CA ALA A 200 14.53 3.24 -12.42
C ALA A 200 15.07 4.35 -11.50
N THR A 201 16.31 4.77 -11.73
CA THR A 201 16.96 5.90 -11.04
C THR A 201 17.23 7.04 -12.02
N THR A 202 16.96 8.28 -11.62
CA THR A 202 17.28 9.43 -12.49
C THR A 202 18.78 9.61 -12.68
N ARG A 203 19.21 9.97 -13.91
CA ARG A 203 20.61 10.37 -14.17
C ARG A 203 20.96 11.66 -13.44
N ARG A 204 20.04 12.61 -13.46
CA ARG A 204 20.17 13.89 -12.78
C ARG A 204 19.97 13.74 -11.29
N LYS A 205 20.77 14.49 -10.51
CA LYS A 205 20.72 14.56 -9.05
C LYS A 205 20.07 15.86 -8.61
N PHE A 206 19.34 15.83 -7.51
CA PHE A 206 18.53 16.95 -7.02
C PHE A 206 18.78 17.19 -5.53
N GLN A 207 18.66 18.45 -5.11
CA GLN A 207 18.74 18.86 -3.71
C GLN A 207 17.31 19.06 -3.17
N ASP A 208 16.72 20.22 -3.42
CA ASP A 208 15.34 20.51 -3.07
C ASP A 208 14.50 20.49 -4.33
N PHE A 209 13.28 20.01 -4.24
CA PHE A 209 12.40 19.93 -5.40
C PHE A 209 10.94 19.67 -5.00
N THR A 210 10.03 20.06 -5.88
CA THR A 210 8.69 19.49 -5.96
C THR A 210 8.67 18.37 -7.00
N LEU A 211 8.16 17.21 -6.65
CA LEU A 211 8.00 16.05 -7.54
C LEU A 211 6.52 15.78 -7.76
N HIS A 212 6.15 15.56 -9.01
CA HIS A 212 4.91 14.88 -9.38
C HIS A 212 5.25 13.53 -9.99
N ALA A 213 4.54 12.48 -9.57
CA ALA A 213 4.67 11.15 -10.15
C ALA A 213 3.31 10.45 -10.17
N GLU A 214 2.91 9.98 -11.33
CA GLU A 214 1.74 9.11 -11.48
C GLU A 214 2.20 7.66 -11.42
N PHE A 215 1.52 6.84 -10.63
CA PHE A 215 1.86 5.44 -10.46
C PHE A 215 0.63 4.54 -10.46
N MET A 216 0.83 3.30 -10.87
CA MET A 216 -0.15 2.23 -10.81
C MET A 216 0.53 0.96 -10.30
N ILE A 217 -0.11 0.27 -9.38
CA ILE A 217 0.36 -1.01 -8.85
C ILE A 217 -0.43 -2.16 -9.45
N SER A 218 0.22 -3.30 -9.60
CA SER A 218 -0.40 -4.54 -10.03
C SER A 218 -1.43 -5.04 -9.01
N TYR A 219 -2.33 -5.91 -9.46
CA TYR A 219 -3.33 -6.56 -8.63
C TYR A 219 -2.91 -8.00 -8.34
N VAL A 220 -2.81 -8.36 -7.06
CA VAL A 220 -2.47 -9.69 -6.56
C VAL A 220 -3.45 -10.04 -5.44
N PRO A 221 -4.62 -10.62 -5.73
CA PRO A 221 -5.69 -10.78 -4.74
C PRO A 221 -5.36 -11.77 -3.62
N GLN A 222 -4.56 -12.81 -3.87
CA GLN A 222 -4.33 -13.90 -2.93
C GLN A 222 -3.22 -13.61 -1.92
N THR A 223 -2.88 -12.33 -1.69
CA THR A 223 -1.88 -11.95 -0.70
C THR A 223 -2.40 -12.17 0.72
N ARG A 224 -1.61 -12.84 1.56
CA ARG A 224 -1.94 -13.14 2.95
C ARG A 224 -1.11 -12.36 3.96
N THR A 225 -0.03 -11.75 3.50
CA THR A 225 0.88 -10.95 4.33
C THR A 225 1.28 -9.67 3.61
N ILE A 226 1.72 -8.67 4.36
CA ILE A 226 2.23 -7.41 3.80
C ILE A 226 3.37 -7.64 2.79
N TRP A 227 4.20 -8.68 3.01
CA TRP A 227 5.35 -8.99 2.16
C TRP A 227 4.98 -9.60 0.81
N GLN A 228 3.75 -10.09 0.66
CA GLN A 228 3.23 -10.64 -0.59
C GLN A 228 2.46 -9.61 -1.43
N ARG A 229 2.23 -8.40 -0.91
CA ARG A 229 1.50 -7.36 -1.63
C ARG A 229 2.37 -6.70 -2.68
N PRO A 230 1.78 -6.26 -3.81
CA PRO A 230 2.45 -5.38 -4.74
C PRO A 230 3.04 -4.16 -4.04
N ASN A 231 4.35 -3.97 -4.20
CA ASN A 231 5.17 -3.05 -3.45
C ASN A 231 6.11 -2.29 -4.38
N SER A 232 6.33 -1.04 -4.07
CA SER A 232 7.29 -0.14 -4.70
C SER A 232 7.56 1.01 -3.74
N GLY A 233 8.29 2.05 -4.17
CA GLY A 233 8.53 3.26 -3.40
C GLY A 233 9.11 4.36 -4.27
N VAL A 234 8.86 5.60 -3.87
CA VAL A 234 9.54 6.78 -4.41
C VAL A 234 10.61 7.21 -3.43
N TYR A 235 11.87 6.97 -3.77
CA TYR A 235 13.01 7.36 -2.94
C TYR A 235 13.48 8.76 -3.31
N LEU A 236 13.22 9.71 -2.44
CA LEU A 236 13.75 11.08 -2.54
C LEU A 236 15.25 11.03 -2.26
N GLN A 237 16.07 11.52 -3.22
CA GLN A 237 17.53 11.41 -3.17
C GLN A 237 18.05 9.97 -2.96
N GLN A 238 17.35 8.95 -3.43
CA GLN A 238 17.68 7.53 -3.17
C GLN A 238 17.81 7.18 -1.68
N ARG A 239 17.37 8.05 -0.76
CA ARG A 239 17.56 7.94 0.69
C ARG A 239 16.27 7.75 1.45
N TYR A 240 15.21 8.44 1.04
CA TYR A 240 14.00 8.61 1.84
C TYR A 240 12.81 8.10 1.06
N GLU A 241 12.30 6.96 1.48
CA GLU A 241 11.20 6.29 0.80
C GLU A 241 9.85 6.85 1.21
N ILE A 242 9.08 7.28 0.22
CA ILE A 242 7.62 7.39 0.32
C ILE A 242 7.06 6.11 -0.27
N GLN A 243 6.45 5.31 0.59
CA GLN A 243 6.02 3.95 0.28
C GLN A 243 4.91 3.89 -0.76
N ILE A 244 5.02 2.96 -1.68
CA ILE A 244 3.94 2.50 -2.57
C ILE A 244 3.65 1.04 -2.22
N LEU A 245 2.43 0.75 -1.77
CA LEU A 245 2.00 -0.60 -1.42
C LEU A 245 0.52 -0.75 -1.71
N ASP A 246 0.07 -1.93 -2.15
CA ASP A 246 -1.38 -2.20 -2.18
C ASP A 246 -1.94 -2.15 -0.76
N SER A 247 -2.49 -1.01 -0.41
CA SER A 247 -3.09 -0.71 0.89
C SER A 247 -4.57 -0.38 0.78
N PHE A 248 -5.19 -0.70 -0.35
CA PHE A 248 -6.62 -0.46 -0.55
C PHE A 248 -7.47 -1.29 0.44
N GLY A 249 -8.47 -0.66 1.04
CA GLY A 249 -9.44 -1.33 1.91
C GLY A 249 -8.84 -1.91 3.20
N ILE A 250 -7.83 -1.26 3.77
CA ILE A 250 -7.24 -1.61 5.08
C ILE A 250 -7.09 -0.40 5.99
N VAL A 251 -7.03 -0.64 7.28
CA VAL A 251 -6.63 0.40 8.26
C VAL A 251 -5.15 0.74 8.07
N MET A 252 -4.84 2.03 8.02
CA MET A 252 -3.48 2.55 7.82
C MET A 252 -2.50 2.02 8.89
N ARG A 253 -1.34 1.55 8.45
CA ARG A 253 -0.24 1.05 9.28
C ARG A 253 1.10 1.65 8.84
N GLN A 254 2.13 1.42 9.62
CA GLN A 254 3.47 2.00 9.43
C GLN A 254 4.24 1.55 8.18
N HIS A 255 3.69 0.62 7.40
CA HIS A 255 4.29 0.11 6.16
C HIS A 255 3.41 0.32 4.93
N ASP A 256 2.25 0.95 5.10
CA ASP A 256 1.26 1.10 4.04
C ASP A 256 1.59 2.29 3.09
N CYS A 257 0.84 2.38 1.99
CA CYS A 257 1.05 3.39 0.96
C CYS A 257 1.00 4.81 1.54
N GLY A 258 2.00 5.62 1.20
CA GLY A 258 2.09 7.03 1.63
C GLY A 258 2.89 7.26 2.92
N VAL A 259 3.33 6.22 3.62
CA VAL A 259 4.21 6.41 4.80
C VAL A 259 5.57 6.95 4.37
N LEU A 260 6.18 7.82 5.16
CA LEU A 260 7.63 7.97 5.17
C LEU A 260 8.18 6.74 5.89
N TYR A 261 8.73 5.80 5.11
CA TYR A 261 8.96 4.43 5.54
C TYR A 261 9.72 4.32 6.86
N ALA A 262 9.16 3.54 7.80
CA ALA A 262 9.66 3.34 9.16
C ALA A 262 9.82 4.63 10.01
N GLN A 263 9.27 5.77 9.58
CA GLN A 263 9.41 7.03 10.34
C GLN A 263 8.06 7.69 10.66
N VAL A 264 7.21 7.94 9.66
CA VAL A 264 5.94 8.68 9.85
C VAL A 264 4.81 8.00 9.12
N THR A 265 3.76 7.67 9.85
CA THR A 265 2.53 7.06 9.30
C THR A 265 1.47 8.15 9.09
N PRO A 266 0.87 8.26 7.90
CA PRO A 266 -0.28 9.12 7.65
C PRO A 266 -1.47 8.80 8.55
N LYS A 267 -2.30 9.80 8.82
CA LYS A 267 -3.56 9.60 9.57
C LYS A 267 -4.68 9.03 8.71
N ILE A 268 -4.55 9.09 7.40
CA ILE A 268 -5.58 8.71 6.44
C ILE A 268 -4.98 7.83 5.34
N ASN A 269 -5.68 6.75 5.01
CA ASN A 269 -5.33 5.89 3.89
C ASN A 269 -6.03 6.39 2.62
N MET A 270 -5.26 6.96 1.71
CA MET A 270 -5.75 7.48 0.42
C MET A 270 -5.44 6.57 -0.75
N CYS A 271 -4.99 5.33 -0.50
CA CYS A 271 -4.69 4.37 -1.56
C CYS A 271 -5.98 3.98 -2.31
N TYR A 272 -5.97 4.12 -3.63
CA TYR A 272 -7.03 3.63 -4.51
C TYR A 272 -6.85 2.13 -4.82
N PRO A 273 -7.87 1.46 -5.37
CA PRO A 273 -7.74 0.06 -5.78
C PRO A 273 -6.52 -0.17 -6.70
N PRO A 274 -5.85 -1.34 -6.64
CA PRO A 274 -4.82 -1.69 -7.62
C PRO A 274 -5.37 -1.60 -9.05
N LEU A 275 -4.48 -1.47 -10.03
CA LEU A 275 -4.77 -1.18 -11.43
C LEU A 275 -5.49 0.17 -11.66
N THR A 276 -5.42 1.08 -10.68
CA THR A 276 -5.89 2.46 -10.81
C THR A 276 -4.68 3.39 -10.76
N TRP A 277 -4.62 4.35 -11.70
CA TRP A 277 -3.60 5.39 -11.67
C TRP A 277 -3.82 6.32 -10.48
N GLN A 278 -2.77 6.54 -9.73
CA GLN A 278 -2.69 7.35 -8.53
C GLN A 278 -1.58 8.40 -8.69
N THR A 279 -1.60 9.43 -7.86
CA THR A 279 -0.61 10.51 -7.94
C THR A 279 0.07 10.73 -6.60
N TYR A 280 1.37 10.91 -6.63
CA TYR A 280 2.13 11.61 -5.60
C TYR A 280 2.49 13.01 -6.07
N ASP A 281 2.18 14.00 -5.22
CA ASP A 281 2.72 15.36 -5.31
C ASP A 281 3.52 15.60 -4.03
N ILE A 282 4.84 15.78 -4.16
CA ILE A 282 5.77 15.80 -3.04
C ILE A 282 6.61 17.06 -3.07
N ASP A 283 6.53 17.88 -2.02
CA ASP A 283 7.49 18.94 -1.76
C ASP A 283 8.59 18.40 -0.85
N PHE A 284 9.85 18.47 -1.31
CA PHE A 284 10.99 17.93 -0.59
C PHE A 284 12.07 18.99 -0.39
N THR A 285 12.52 19.12 0.85
CA THR A 285 13.69 19.90 1.26
C THR A 285 14.73 18.96 1.85
N ALA A 286 15.90 18.92 1.27
CA ALA A 286 16.99 18.06 1.71
C ALA A 286 17.59 18.51 3.05
N ALA A 287 18.19 17.58 3.77
CA ALA A 287 18.97 17.91 4.96
C ALA A 287 20.11 18.89 4.64
N ARG A 288 20.47 19.73 5.62
CA ARG A 288 21.57 20.69 5.50
C ARG A 288 22.75 20.25 6.34
N TYR A 289 23.93 20.61 5.85
CA TYR A 289 25.21 20.24 6.45
C TYR A 289 26.14 21.46 6.46
N ASP A 290 26.98 21.55 7.46
CA ASP A 290 28.09 22.52 7.51
C ASP A 290 29.29 22.06 6.66
N ALA A 291 30.32 22.92 6.61
CA ALA A 291 31.54 22.63 5.88
C ALA A 291 32.33 21.42 6.40
N ALA A 292 32.10 21.01 7.65
CA ALA A 292 32.70 19.83 8.26
C ALA A 292 31.87 18.55 7.99
N GLY A 293 30.74 18.65 7.24
CA GLY A 293 29.85 17.54 6.94
C GLY A 293 28.91 17.16 8.09
N LYS A 294 28.81 17.95 9.14
CA LYS A 294 27.85 17.74 10.23
C LYS A 294 26.49 18.23 9.82
N LYS A 295 25.46 17.42 10.04
CA LYS A 295 24.08 17.78 9.76
C LYS A 295 23.62 18.92 10.67
N THR A 296 23.16 20.03 10.09
CA THR A 296 22.70 21.25 10.76
C THR A 296 21.19 21.40 10.72
N ALA A 297 20.50 20.79 9.72
CA ALA A 297 19.05 20.74 9.67
C ALA A 297 18.58 19.41 9.06
N LEU A 298 17.46 18.89 9.56
CA LEU A 298 16.81 17.72 9.01
C LEU A 298 16.20 18.02 7.64
N GLY A 299 16.13 17.01 6.77
CA GLY A 299 15.26 17.06 5.61
C GLY A 299 13.78 17.12 6.02
N ARG A 300 12.95 17.60 5.12
CA ARG A 300 11.50 17.71 5.33
C ARG A 300 10.74 17.34 4.06
N CYS A 301 9.53 16.83 4.22
CA CYS A 301 8.65 16.62 3.09
C CYS A 301 7.17 16.88 3.43
N THR A 302 6.45 17.40 2.44
CA THR A 302 4.99 17.38 2.38
C THR A 302 4.59 16.43 1.27
N VAL A 303 3.70 15.49 1.55
CA VAL A 303 3.25 14.47 0.58
C VAL A 303 1.74 14.55 0.43
N LYS A 304 1.29 14.68 -0.83
CA LYS A 304 -0.11 14.47 -1.20
C LYS A 304 -0.22 13.15 -1.96
N LEU A 305 -1.17 12.32 -1.55
CA LEU A 305 -1.60 11.13 -2.29
C LEU A 305 -3.00 11.38 -2.81
N ASN A 306 -3.16 11.27 -4.13
CA ASN A 306 -4.44 11.52 -4.81
C ASN A 306 -5.04 12.90 -4.46
N GLY A 307 -4.19 13.93 -4.39
CA GLY A 307 -4.57 15.31 -4.10
C GLY A 307 -4.79 15.65 -2.62
N VAL A 308 -4.82 14.66 -1.73
CA VAL A 308 -5.00 14.85 -0.29
C VAL A 308 -3.66 14.86 0.44
N THR A 309 -3.39 15.90 1.23
CA THR A 309 -2.18 15.96 2.06
C THR A 309 -2.23 14.89 3.13
N ILE A 310 -1.33 13.93 3.05
CA ILE A 310 -1.21 12.80 3.97
C ILE A 310 -0.04 12.97 4.95
N LEU A 311 1.04 13.62 4.53
CA LEU A 311 2.14 14.08 5.38
C LEU A 311 2.31 15.57 5.16
N ASP A 312 2.34 16.36 6.23
CA ASP A 312 2.41 17.81 6.18
C ASP A 312 3.68 18.29 6.89
N ASP A 313 4.64 18.80 6.11
CA ASP A 313 5.93 19.33 6.55
C ASP A 313 6.63 18.46 7.61
N VAL A 314 6.67 17.14 7.36
CA VAL A 314 7.26 16.19 8.30
C VAL A 314 8.78 16.20 8.25
N ALA A 315 9.43 16.14 9.42
CA ALA A 315 10.88 16.02 9.52
C ALA A 315 11.35 14.61 9.21
N ILE A 316 12.40 14.49 8.40
CA ILE A 316 13.04 13.24 8.01
C ILE A 316 14.26 13.01 8.90
N LYS A 317 14.18 12.01 9.79
CA LYS A 317 15.21 11.77 10.81
C LYS A 317 16.51 11.17 10.25
N GLY A 318 16.42 10.45 9.13
CA GLY A 318 17.55 9.77 8.49
C GLY A 318 17.11 8.96 7.28
N SER A 319 18.04 8.27 6.62
CA SER A 319 17.71 7.35 5.52
C SER A 319 16.70 6.29 5.97
N THR A 320 15.77 5.98 5.08
CA THR A 320 14.84 4.86 5.30
C THR A 320 15.54 3.54 4.95
N PRO A 321 15.06 2.39 5.44
CA PRO A 321 15.52 1.07 4.99
C PRO A 321 15.55 0.98 3.46
N GLY A 322 16.59 0.38 2.89
CA GLY A 322 16.80 0.31 1.44
C GLY A 322 17.39 1.57 0.80
N GLY A 323 17.40 2.70 1.50
CA GLY A 323 18.02 3.94 1.02
C GLY A 323 19.53 3.97 1.20
N ILE A 324 20.22 4.75 0.35
CA ILE A 324 21.65 5.02 0.53
C ILE A 324 21.90 5.92 1.75
N ALA A 325 23.12 5.92 2.25
CA ALA A 325 23.52 6.77 3.38
C ALA A 325 23.28 8.26 3.11
N GLU A 326 22.90 9.00 4.14
CA GLU A 326 22.79 10.45 4.06
C GLU A 326 24.17 11.10 3.82
N SER A 327 24.14 12.15 3.03
CA SER A 327 25.33 12.97 2.76
C SER A 327 24.92 14.37 2.31
N PRO A 328 25.81 15.36 2.33
CA PRO A 328 25.56 16.70 1.81
C PRO A 328 25.35 16.76 0.30
N GLN A 329 25.74 15.72 -0.42
CA GLN A 329 25.67 15.67 -1.88
C GLN A 329 24.26 15.38 -2.36
N PRO A 330 23.80 16.05 -3.45
CA PRO A 330 22.54 15.71 -4.09
C PRO A 330 22.57 14.28 -4.64
N ALA A 331 21.41 13.63 -4.72
CA ALA A 331 21.27 12.31 -5.33
C ALA A 331 20.01 12.23 -6.21
N GLY A 332 19.86 11.15 -6.97
CA GLY A 332 18.75 10.94 -7.89
C GLY A 332 17.44 10.58 -7.15
N VAL A 333 16.35 10.64 -7.87
CA VAL A 333 15.10 9.99 -7.47
C VAL A 333 15.14 8.55 -7.95
N TYR A 334 14.76 7.61 -7.09
CA TYR A 334 14.65 6.20 -7.43
C TYR A 334 13.20 5.73 -7.28
N LEU A 335 12.68 5.13 -8.32
CA LEU A 335 11.39 4.44 -8.35
C LEU A 335 11.69 2.96 -8.14
N GLN A 336 11.29 2.43 -6.99
CA GLN A 336 11.71 1.09 -6.54
C GLN A 336 11.07 -0.03 -7.35
N GLU A 337 11.85 -1.09 -7.62
CA GLU A 337 11.40 -2.42 -7.97
C GLU A 337 11.41 -3.29 -6.72
N HIS A 338 10.32 -4.02 -6.46
CA HIS A 338 10.20 -4.86 -5.27
C HIS A 338 9.35 -6.12 -5.52
N GLY A 339 9.75 -6.92 -6.51
CA GLY A 339 9.17 -8.24 -6.80
C GLY A 339 7.88 -8.23 -7.63
N PHE A 340 7.02 -7.24 -7.48
CA PHE A 340 5.84 -7.04 -8.32
C PHE A 340 5.97 -5.76 -9.14
N PRO A 341 5.51 -5.76 -10.42
CA PRO A 341 5.61 -4.56 -11.24
C PRO A 341 4.75 -3.42 -10.66
N ALA A 342 5.38 -2.26 -10.52
CA ALA A 342 4.73 -0.98 -10.40
C ALA A 342 5.06 -0.16 -11.64
N PHE A 343 4.08 0.61 -12.13
CA PHE A 343 4.18 1.36 -13.36
C PHE A 343 4.10 2.85 -13.06
N PHE A 344 4.84 3.64 -13.85
CA PHE A 344 4.89 5.08 -13.70
C PHE A 344 4.67 5.77 -15.04
N GLN A 345 4.01 6.93 -15.00
CA GLN A 345 3.85 7.85 -16.12
C GLN A 345 3.87 9.29 -15.61
N ASN A 346 4.01 10.26 -16.52
CA ASN A 346 3.94 11.69 -16.20
C ASN A 346 4.73 12.05 -14.93
N VAL A 347 6.05 11.81 -14.96
CA VAL A 347 6.96 12.13 -13.85
C VAL A 347 7.74 13.39 -14.16
N TRP A 348 7.63 14.42 -13.31
CA TRP A 348 8.38 15.66 -13.47
C TRP A 348 8.81 16.26 -12.12
N ILE A 349 9.85 17.08 -12.18
CA ILE A 349 10.42 17.80 -11.03
C ILE A 349 10.43 19.30 -11.32
N LYS A 350 10.02 20.10 -10.34
CA LYS A 350 10.19 21.54 -10.30
C LYS A 350 11.22 21.91 -9.24
N LEU A 351 12.26 22.64 -9.65
CA LEU A 351 13.24 23.20 -8.70
C LEU A 351 12.72 24.50 -8.08
N PRO A 352 13.10 24.82 -6.83
CA PRO A 352 12.85 26.13 -6.24
C PRO A 352 13.43 27.26 -7.12
N SER A 353 12.77 28.42 -7.12
CA SER A 353 13.12 29.56 -8.00
C SER A 353 14.53 30.11 -7.80
N ASN A 354 15.15 29.86 -6.66
CA ASN A 354 16.50 30.30 -6.27
C ASN A 354 17.60 29.26 -6.57
N GLN A 355 17.25 28.09 -7.10
CA GLN A 355 18.23 27.10 -7.56
C GLN A 355 18.39 27.23 -9.07
N THR A 356 19.46 27.88 -9.51
CA THR A 356 19.89 27.87 -10.92
C THR A 356 20.31 26.45 -11.31
N VAL A 357 19.86 26.04 -12.48
CA VAL A 357 20.22 24.76 -13.12
C VAL A 357 21.73 24.69 -13.26
N GLY A 358 22.43 24.06 -12.31
CA GLY A 358 23.86 23.73 -12.49
C GLY A 358 23.99 22.90 -13.77
N ARG A 359 24.90 23.30 -14.65
CA ARG A 359 25.24 22.52 -15.85
C ARG A 359 25.50 21.07 -15.45
N PRO A 360 25.06 20.07 -16.24
CA PRO A 360 25.47 18.70 -16.04
C PRO A 360 26.99 18.64 -16.06
N MET A 361 27.59 18.12 -15.01
CA MET A 361 28.97 17.64 -15.11
C MET A 361 28.92 16.41 -16.02
N LEU A 362 29.54 16.56 -17.20
CA LEU A 362 29.78 15.49 -18.16
C LEU A 362 30.62 14.38 -17.56
#